data_e1f3b996736a07b6ab9c1093d929c7bb
#
_entry.id   e1f3b996736a07b6ab9c1093d929c7bb
#
_cell.length_a   1.000
_cell.length_b   1.000
_cell.length_c   1.000
_cell.angle_alpha   90.00
_cell.angle_beta   90.00
_cell.angle_gamma   90.00
#
_symmetry.space_group_name_H-M   'P 1'
#
loop_
_entity.id
_entity.type
_entity.pdbx_description
1 polymer ?
#
loop_
_entity_poly.entity_id
_entity_poly.type
_entity_poly.pdbx_seq_one_letter_code
_entity_poly.pdbx_strand_id
1 'polypeptide(L)'
;MSHSGDPAAGRLAAHVAMLADTIGERHVWRPFALYQAAHYIRQTFVAAGYTAAAQGYEVHGIRAENIEAVLSGDTRPDEALVVGAHYDSVPGCPGANDNATGVATLLELARRFAGHPRHRSIRFVAFVNEEPPWFQTPAMGSVVYATAARARGDRIVGMLSLETMGYYSDEPGSQRYPAPLHLLYPGIGNFIGFVSNVGSARLLRRASRAFKARTTFPIRSAAAPAAIPGVGWSDQWSFWQAGYPALMVTDTAPYRYPWYHTPQDTPDRIAPARLAEVLNGLEHVVHVLAGGAGARQG
;
A
#
# COMPACT_ATOMS: atom_id res chain seq x y z
N MET A 1 22.73 4.43 24.20
CA MET A 1 23.03 5.18 22.98
C MET A 1 21.71 5.65 22.43
N SER A 2 21.41 6.96 22.51
CA SER A 2 20.18 7.54 22.03
C SER A 2 20.11 7.37 20.50
N HIS A 3 19.21 6.55 20.01
CA HIS A 3 18.86 6.52 18.62
C HIS A 3 18.22 7.88 18.30
N SER A 4 18.99 8.80 17.73
CA SER A 4 18.41 9.95 17.02
C SER A 4 17.48 9.36 15.96
N GLY A 5 16.16 9.55 16.14
CA GLY A 5 15.15 8.85 15.35
C GLY A 5 15.40 9.02 13.86
N ASP A 6 15.22 7.94 13.09
CA ASP A 6 15.27 7.98 11.63
C ASP A 6 14.34 9.12 11.15
N PRO A 7 14.83 10.11 10.41
CA PRO A 7 14.00 11.22 9.91
C PRO A 7 12.76 10.74 9.11
N ALA A 8 12.82 9.54 8.55
CA ALA A 8 11.67 8.93 7.87
C ALA A 8 10.55 8.57 8.86
N ALA A 9 10.87 8.11 10.07
CA ALA A 9 9.85 7.79 11.08
C ALA A 9 9.02 9.04 11.44
N GLY A 10 9.68 10.19 11.60
CA GLY A 10 8.99 11.46 11.88
C GLY A 10 8.07 11.89 10.74
N ARG A 11 8.50 11.75 9.48
CA ARG A 11 7.65 12.10 8.33
C ARG A 11 6.48 11.13 8.16
N LEU A 12 6.70 9.83 8.32
CA LEU A 12 5.64 8.83 8.30
C LEU A 12 4.59 9.12 9.37
N ALA A 13 5.01 9.42 10.60
CA ALA A 13 4.11 9.81 11.69
C ALA A 13 3.32 11.08 11.35
N ALA A 14 3.96 12.08 10.72
CA ALA A 14 3.30 13.32 10.31
C ALA A 14 2.22 13.08 9.23
N HIS A 15 2.50 12.20 8.24
CA HIS A 15 1.51 11.82 7.23
C HIS A 15 0.31 11.09 7.86
N VAL A 16 0.59 10.12 8.77
CA VAL A 16 -0.47 9.39 9.48
C VAL A 16 -1.32 10.36 10.33
N ALA A 17 -0.71 11.26 11.10
CA ALA A 17 -1.41 12.24 11.91
C ALA A 17 -2.26 13.20 11.05
N MET A 18 -1.74 13.65 9.91
CA MET A 18 -2.52 14.51 9.00
C MET A 18 -3.77 13.79 8.50
N LEU A 19 -3.65 12.54 8.07
CA LEU A 19 -4.77 11.80 7.49
C LEU A 19 -5.77 11.32 8.55
N ALA A 20 -5.30 10.78 9.68
CA ALA A 20 -6.14 10.09 10.64
C ALA A 20 -6.55 10.94 11.86
N ASP A 21 -5.83 12.03 12.17
CA ASP A 21 -6.14 12.91 13.28
C ASP A 21 -6.67 14.28 12.78
N THR A 22 -5.90 14.99 11.94
CA THR A 22 -6.30 16.31 11.45
C THR A 22 -7.49 16.25 10.49
N ILE A 23 -7.50 15.32 9.54
CA ILE A 23 -8.61 15.08 8.59
C ILE A 23 -9.61 14.11 9.20
N GLY A 24 -9.13 13.00 9.76
CA GLY A 24 -9.92 11.98 10.44
C GLY A 24 -10.66 11.06 9.48
N GLU A 25 -11.86 10.65 9.84
CA GLU A 25 -12.76 9.79 9.06
C GLU A 25 -13.02 10.37 7.67
N ARG A 26 -12.74 9.60 6.60
CA ARG A 26 -12.66 10.08 5.21
C ARG A 26 -13.20 9.05 4.21
N HIS A 27 -14.43 9.26 3.79
CA HIS A 27 -15.15 8.40 2.83
C HIS A 27 -16.24 9.20 2.10
N VAL A 28 -16.94 8.62 1.12
CA VAL A 28 -17.92 9.33 0.27
C VAL A 28 -19.04 10.00 1.06
N TRP A 29 -19.44 9.48 2.22
CA TRP A 29 -20.44 10.15 3.09
C TRP A 29 -19.85 11.27 3.96
N ARG A 30 -18.52 11.47 3.90
CA ARG A 30 -17.78 12.60 4.45
C ARG A 30 -17.01 13.30 3.32
N PRO A 31 -17.71 13.85 2.30
CA PRO A 31 -17.09 14.27 1.04
C PRO A 31 -16.06 15.37 1.23
N PHE A 32 -16.21 16.23 2.23
CA PHE A 32 -15.24 17.27 2.53
C PHE A 32 -13.92 16.69 3.08
N ALA A 33 -13.99 15.75 4.02
CA ALA A 33 -12.79 15.09 4.56
C ALA A 33 -12.10 14.23 3.48
N LEU A 34 -12.88 13.52 2.65
CA LEU A 34 -12.36 12.75 1.52
C LEU A 34 -11.63 13.68 0.53
N TYR A 35 -12.21 14.84 0.19
CA TYR A 35 -11.59 15.86 -0.65
C TYR A 35 -10.30 16.40 -0.03
N GLN A 36 -10.31 16.71 1.29
CA GLN A 36 -9.11 17.18 1.99
C GLN A 36 -7.98 16.15 1.93
N ALA A 37 -8.28 14.86 2.10
CA ALA A 37 -7.29 13.78 1.97
C ALA A 37 -6.71 13.69 0.55
N ALA A 38 -7.57 13.68 -0.48
CA ALA A 38 -7.14 13.71 -1.87
C ALA A 38 -6.28 14.94 -2.19
N HIS A 39 -6.68 16.13 -1.69
CA HIS A 39 -5.93 17.37 -1.87
C HIS A 39 -4.56 17.29 -1.19
N TYR A 40 -4.50 16.82 0.05
CA TYR A 40 -3.23 16.64 0.78
C TYR A 40 -2.27 15.71 0.05
N ILE A 41 -2.74 14.55 -0.42
CA ILE A 41 -1.95 13.59 -1.17
C ILE A 41 -1.41 14.23 -2.46
N ARG A 42 -2.29 14.94 -3.20
CA ARG A 42 -1.90 15.63 -4.43
C ARG A 42 -0.82 16.68 -4.18
N GLN A 43 -0.99 17.53 -3.16
CA GLN A 43 -0.01 18.56 -2.80
C GLN A 43 1.33 17.93 -2.37
N THR A 44 1.30 16.80 -1.69
CA THR A 44 2.52 16.08 -1.28
C THR A 44 3.27 15.52 -2.49
N PHE A 45 2.57 14.95 -3.47
CA PHE A 45 3.21 14.54 -4.74
C PHE A 45 3.80 15.74 -5.50
N VAL A 46 3.08 16.85 -5.57
CA VAL A 46 3.57 18.08 -6.22
C VAL A 46 4.81 18.62 -5.51
N ALA A 47 4.81 18.67 -4.18
CA ALA A 47 5.96 19.10 -3.38
C ALA A 47 7.19 18.18 -3.56
N ALA A 48 6.97 16.90 -3.88
CA ALA A 48 8.03 15.96 -4.25
C ALA A 48 8.51 16.11 -5.71
N GLY A 49 7.92 17.00 -6.51
CA GLY A 49 8.33 17.27 -7.89
C GLY A 49 7.55 16.53 -8.98
N TYR A 50 6.43 15.88 -8.61
CA TYR A 50 5.58 15.19 -9.59
C TYR A 50 4.46 16.08 -10.12
N THR A 51 4.00 15.78 -11.34
CA THR A 51 2.66 16.16 -11.76
C THR A 51 1.68 15.12 -11.22
N ALA A 52 0.72 15.54 -10.40
CA ALA A 52 -0.28 14.66 -9.84
C ALA A 52 -1.58 14.74 -10.66
N ALA A 53 -1.97 13.64 -11.27
CA ALA A 53 -3.21 13.50 -12.02
C ALA A 53 -4.33 12.94 -11.14
N ALA A 54 -5.59 13.25 -11.48
CA ALA A 54 -6.76 12.69 -10.86
C ALA A 54 -7.56 11.86 -11.87
N GLN A 55 -7.91 10.64 -11.51
CA GLN A 55 -8.90 9.84 -12.20
C GLN A 55 -10.23 9.95 -11.43
N GLY A 56 -11.05 10.91 -11.84
CA GLY A 56 -12.36 11.17 -11.21
C GLY A 56 -13.47 10.28 -11.76
N TYR A 57 -14.38 9.87 -10.87
CA TYR A 57 -15.62 9.17 -11.20
C TYR A 57 -16.70 9.50 -10.16
N GLU A 58 -17.92 9.09 -10.41
CA GLU A 58 -19.04 9.36 -9.50
C GLU A 58 -19.53 8.08 -8.82
N VAL A 59 -19.85 8.20 -7.54
CA VAL A 59 -20.48 7.15 -6.73
C VAL A 59 -21.67 7.76 -6.01
N HIS A 60 -22.87 7.34 -6.37
CA HIS A 60 -24.13 7.90 -5.84
C HIS A 60 -24.21 9.44 -5.92
N GLY A 61 -23.73 10.04 -7.01
CA GLY A 61 -23.71 11.50 -7.20
C GLY A 61 -22.61 12.22 -6.42
N ILE A 62 -21.73 11.50 -5.74
CA ILE A 62 -20.58 12.06 -5.04
C ILE A 62 -19.31 11.79 -5.85
N ARG A 63 -18.50 12.83 -6.06
CA ARG A 63 -17.23 12.71 -6.76
C ARG A 63 -16.21 11.95 -5.90
N ALA A 64 -15.68 10.90 -6.45
CA ALA A 64 -14.52 10.15 -5.94
C ALA A 64 -13.37 10.23 -6.94
N GLU A 65 -12.12 10.16 -6.49
CA GLU A 65 -10.97 10.26 -7.39
C GLU A 65 -9.76 9.46 -6.90
N ASN A 66 -9.16 8.68 -7.79
CA ASN A 66 -7.81 8.15 -7.58
C ASN A 66 -6.80 9.25 -7.91
N ILE A 67 -5.70 9.33 -7.14
CA ILE A 67 -4.63 10.31 -7.35
C ILE A 67 -3.37 9.58 -7.79
N GLU A 68 -2.84 9.94 -8.96
CA GLU A 68 -1.67 9.30 -9.55
C GLU A 68 -0.52 10.28 -9.71
N ALA A 69 0.70 9.83 -9.34
CA ALA A 69 1.97 10.47 -9.69
C ALA A 69 2.84 9.48 -10.45
N VAL A 70 3.42 9.91 -11.57
CA VAL A 70 4.20 9.04 -12.46
C VAL A 70 5.66 9.48 -12.50
N LEU A 71 6.56 8.55 -12.20
CA LEU A 71 7.98 8.64 -12.54
C LEU A 71 8.21 7.88 -13.85
N SER A 72 8.45 8.58 -14.94
CA SER A 72 8.72 7.96 -16.24
C SER A 72 10.00 7.14 -16.21
N GLY A 73 9.97 5.96 -16.82
CA GLY A 73 11.15 5.13 -17.02
C GLY A 73 12.08 5.71 -18.09
N ASP A 74 13.36 5.37 -18.02
CA ASP A 74 14.39 5.84 -18.96
C ASP A 74 14.57 4.93 -20.18
N THR A 75 14.39 3.61 -20.04
CA THR A 75 14.64 2.63 -21.11
C THR A 75 13.41 1.83 -21.52
N ARG A 76 12.44 1.67 -20.62
CA ARG A 76 11.17 0.97 -20.84
C ARG A 76 9.99 1.75 -20.25
N PRO A 77 9.74 2.99 -20.72
CA PRO A 77 8.71 3.86 -20.15
C PRO A 77 7.28 3.31 -20.33
N ASP A 78 7.08 2.43 -21.29
CA ASP A 78 5.81 1.72 -21.56
C ASP A 78 5.51 0.59 -20.57
N GLU A 79 6.52 0.07 -19.85
CA GLU A 79 6.33 -0.89 -18.77
C GLU A 79 6.19 -0.17 -17.43
N ALA A 80 5.17 -0.46 -16.64
CA ALA A 80 4.92 0.22 -15.38
C ALA A 80 4.89 -0.74 -14.20
N LEU A 81 5.57 -0.34 -13.10
CA LEU A 81 5.32 -0.88 -11.76
C LEU A 81 4.34 0.07 -11.07
N VAL A 82 3.22 -0.46 -10.56
CA VAL A 82 2.28 0.30 -9.74
C VAL A 82 2.60 0.07 -8.26
N VAL A 83 2.64 1.14 -7.48
CA VAL A 83 2.67 1.12 -6.02
C VAL A 83 1.44 1.87 -5.57
N GLY A 84 0.55 1.25 -4.81
CA GLY A 84 -0.71 1.84 -4.45
C GLY A 84 -1.10 1.63 -2.99
N ALA A 85 -1.95 2.52 -2.47
CA ALA A 85 -2.58 2.43 -1.17
C ALA A 85 -3.94 3.11 -1.23
N HIS A 86 -4.97 2.57 -0.57
CA HIS A 86 -6.22 3.33 -0.45
C HIS A 86 -6.13 4.41 0.62
N TYR A 87 -6.86 5.51 0.42
CA TYR A 87 -6.81 6.65 1.31
C TYR A 87 -8.12 6.94 2.05
N ASP A 88 -9.18 6.24 1.68
CA ASP A 88 -10.44 6.26 2.45
C ASP A 88 -10.32 5.46 3.75
N SER A 89 -11.27 5.61 4.63
CA SER A 89 -11.42 4.83 5.86
C SER A 89 -12.85 4.34 6.02
N VAL A 90 -13.03 3.24 6.74
CA VAL A 90 -14.37 2.73 7.05
C VAL A 90 -15.16 3.75 7.89
N PRO A 91 -16.49 3.89 7.71
CA PRO A 91 -17.29 4.80 8.51
C PRO A 91 -17.13 4.60 10.02
N GLY A 92 -16.95 5.71 10.74
CA GLY A 92 -16.74 5.72 12.20
C GLY A 92 -15.29 5.53 12.64
N CYS A 93 -14.34 5.37 11.69
CA CYS A 93 -12.93 5.10 12.02
C CYS A 93 -12.01 6.20 11.47
N PRO A 94 -11.04 6.68 12.28
CA PRO A 94 -10.01 7.60 11.80
C PRO A 94 -9.09 7.00 10.74
N GLY A 95 -8.88 5.68 10.77
CA GLY A 95 -8.10 4.94 9.78
C GLY A 95 -6.62 5.28 9.82
N ALA A 96 -5.98 5.18 10.99
CA ALA A 96 -4.55 5.45 11.15
C ALA A 96 -3.71 4.30 10.59
N ASN A 97 -3.97 3.08 11.03
CA ASN A 97 -3.35 1.90 10.45
C ASN A 97 -3.99 1.56 9.11
N ASP A 98 -5.31 1.67 9.05
CA ASP A 98 -6.14 1.35 7.90
C ASP A 98 -6.77 2.59 7.25
N ASN A 99 -6.13 3.24 6.24
CA ASN A 99 -4.83 2.85 5.69
C ASN A 99 -3.93 4.09 5.53
N ALA A 100 -3.93 5.01 6.53
CA ALA A 100 -3.01 6.15 6.50
C ALA A 100 -1.54 5.70 6.54
N THR A 101 -1.21 4.51 7.10
CA THR A 101 0.15 3.96 7.08
C THR A 101 0.59 3.56 5.68
N GLY A 102 -0.29 2.95 4.88
CA GLY A 102 -0.03 2.63 3.48
C GLY A 102 0.17 3.90 2.65
N VAL A 103 -0.70 4.90 2.82
CA VAL A 103 -0.57 6.20 2.14
C VAL A 103 0.72 6.92 2.54
N ALA A 104 1.06 6.96 3.83
CA ALA A 104 2.30 7.57 4.31
C ALA A 104 3.53 6.92 3.65
N THR A 105 3.53 5.59 3.55
CA THR A 105 4.60 4.83 2.89
C THR A 105 4.64 5.11 1.39
N LEU A 106 3.49 5.20 0.72
CA LEU A 106 3.36 5.57 -0.69
C LEU A 106 4.00 6.94 -0.97
N LEU A 107 3.67 7.94 -0.17
CA LEU A 107 4.17 9.31 -0.29
C LEU A 107 5.68 9.39 -0.06
N GLU A 108 6.19 8.70 0.96
CA GLU A 108 7.63 8.65 1.23
C GLU A 108 8.42 7.87 0.17
N LEU A 109 7.86 6.79 -0.41
CA LEU A 109 8.46 6.12 -1.56
C LEU A 109 8.50 7.07 -2.77
N ALA A 110 7.41 7.74 -3.09
CA ALA A 110 7.38 8.72 -4.18
C ALA A 110 8.47 9.80 -3.98
N ARG A 111 8.56 10.38 -2.79
CA ARG A 111 9.59 11.38 -2.46
C ARG A 111 11.02 10.84 -2.66
N ARG A 112 11.29 9.60 -2.26
CA ARG A 112 12.63 8.98 -2.40
C ARG A 112 13.01 8.66 -3.85
N PHE A 113 12.02 8.43 -4.71
CA PHE A 113 12.25 8.16 -6.13
C PHE A 113 12.24 9.41 -7.01
N ALA A 114 11.79 10.56 -6.49
CA ALA A 114 11.70 11.80 -7.24
C ALA A 114 13.04 12.20 -7.88
N GLY A 115 13.03 12.47 -9.19
CA GLY A 115 14.24 12.81 -9.96
C GLY A 115 15.21 11.64 -10.22
N HIS A 116 14.86 10.41 -9.80
CA HIS A 116 15.72 9.23 -9.97
C HIS A 116 15.04 8.15 -10.83
N PRO A 117 14.93 8.32 -12.16
CA PRO A 117 14.25 7.36 -13.03
C PRO A 117 14.87 5.97 -12.95
N ARG A 118 14.07 4.98 -13.31
CA ARG A 118 14.44 3.57 -13.40
C ARG A 118 14.17 3.09 -14.81
N HIS A 119 14.53 1.86 -15.12
CA HIS A 119 14.27 1.32 -16.47
C HIS A 119 12.78 1.38 -16.84
N ARG A 120 11.90 1.06 -15.88
CA ARG A 120 10.45 1.09 -16.04
C ARG A 120 9.86 2.31 -15.34
N SER A 121 8.73 2.75 -15.83
CA SER A 121 7.92 3.74 -15.12
C SER A 121 7.45 3.21 -13.76
N ILE A 122 7.36 4.10 -12.78
CA ILE A 122 6.74 3.83 -11.50
C ILE A 122 5.51 4.72 -11.40
N ARG A 123 4.35 4.12 -11.13
CA ARG A 123 3.10 4.81 -10.88
C ARG A 123 2.76 4.71 -9.40
N PHE A 124 2.77 5.83 -8.69
CA PHE A 124 2.32 5.93 -7.31
C PHE A 124 0.85 6.34 -7.32
N VAL A 125 -0.04 5.50 -6.78
CA VAL A 125 -1.48 5.71 -6.88
C VAL A 125 -2.13 5.62 -5.51
N ALA A 126 -2.81 6.69 -5.10
CA ALA A 126 -3.71 6.64 -3.95
C ALA A 126 -5.12 6.31 -4.47
N PHE A 127 -5.67 5.19 -4.03
CA PHE A 127 -7.00 4.71 -4.41
C PHE A 127 -8.07 5.20 -3.44
N VAL A 128 -9.31 5.30 -3.91
CA VAL A 128 -10.47 5.68 -3.11
C VAL A 128 -11.51 4.56 -3.12
N ASN A 129 -12.37 4.51 -2.11
CA ASN A 129 -13.47 3.54 -2.00
C ASN A 129 -12.98 2.08 -2.00
N GLU A 130 -11.93 1.79 -1.28
CA GLU A 130 -11.51 0.42 -1.00
C GLU A 130 -12.44 -0.21 0.03
N GLU A 131 -12.87 0.55 1.00
CA GLU A 131 -13.64 0.12 2.16
C GLU A 131 -15.10 -0.27 1.84
N PRO A 132 -15.72 -1.13 2.64
CA PRO A 132 -17.15 -1.42 2.51
C PRO A 132 -18.01 -0.14 2.57
N PRO A 133 -19.06 -0.06 1.74
CA PRO A 133 -19.66 -1.13 0.92
C PRO A 133 -19.09 -1.25 -0.50
N TRP A 134 -18.02 -0.49 -0.82
CA TRP A 134 -17.47 -0.41 -2.18
C TRP A 134 -16.48 -1.53 -2.49
N PHE A 135 -15.96 -2.18 -1.46
CA PHE A 135 -15.00 -3.27 -1.56
C PHE A 135 -15.42 -4.32 -2.59
N GLN A 136 -14.53 -4.62 -3.54
CA GLN A 136 -14.74 -5.57 -4.64
C GLN A 136 -15.96 -5.26 -5.54
N THR A 137 -16.44 -4.01 -5.55
CA THR A 137 -17.49 -3.55 -6.47
C THR A 137 -16.88 -2.75 -7.64
N PRO A 138 -17.65 -2.49 -8.71
CA PRO A 138 -17.22 -1.59 -9.79
C PRO A 138 -16.91 -0.15 -9.35
N ALA A 139 -17.36 0.27 -8.16
CA ALA A 139 -17.11 1.59 -7.58
C ALA A 139 -15.83 1.64 -6.72
N MET A 140 -15.15 0.53 -6.48
CA MET A 140 -13.83 0.50 -5.84
C MET A 140 -12.79 1.17 -6.72
N GLY A 141 -12.03 2.12 -6.19
CA GLY A 141 -11.10 2.95 -6.97
C GLY A 141 -10.04 2.15 -7.71
N SER A 142 -9.49 1.12 -7.09
CA SER A 142 -8.52 0.23 -7.74
C SER A 142 -9.15 -0.61 -8.87
N VAL A 143 -10.44 -0.96 -8.78
CA VAL A 143 -11.17 -1.60 -9.89
C VAL A 143 -11.31 -0.64 -11.06
N VAL A 144 -11.74 0.60 -10.80
CA VAL A 144 -11.83 1.67 -11.81
C VAL A 144 -10.49 1.88 -12.48
N TYR A 145 -9.42 1.95 -11.70
CA TYR A 145 -8.06 2.16 -12.22
C TYR A 145 -7.56 0.99 -13.06
N ALA A 146 -7.62 -0.24 -12.54
CA ALA A 146 -7.11 -1.43 -13.20
C ALA A 146 -7.89 -1.76 -14.48
N THR A 147 -9.22 -1.57 -14.47
CA THR A 147 -10.07 -1.74 -15.65
C THR A 147 -9.73 -0.73 -16.74
N ALA A 148 -9.57 0.55 -16.38
CA ALA A 148 -9.16 1.58 -17.33
C ALA A 148 -7.75 1.34 -17.89
N ALA A 149 -6.80 0.92 -17.06
CA ALA A 149 -5.46 0.55 -17.48
C ALA A 149 -5.48 -0.62 -18.50
N ARG A 150 -6.33 -1.64 -18.24
CA ARG A 150 -6.49 -2.76 -19.17
C ARG A 150 -7.09 -2.32 -20.49
N ALA A 151 -8.09 -1.45 -20.48
CA ALA A 151 -8.72 -0.92 -21.67
C ALA A 151 -7.77 -0.08 -22.54
N ARG A 152 -6.81 0.63 -21.91
CA ARG A 152 -5.74 1.37 -22.62
C ARG A 152 -4.63 0.47 -23.16
N GLY A 153 -4.57 -0.80 -22.76
CA GLY A 153 -3.49 -1.72 -23.11
C GLY A 153 -2.19 -1.46 -22.30
N ASP A 154 -2.29 -0.85 -21.12
CA ASP A 154 -1.12 -0.55 -20.27
C ASP A 154 -0.35 -1.84 -19.91
N ARG A 155 0.97 -1.77 -19.98
CA ARG A 155 1.88 -2.90 -19.64
C ARG A 155 2.30 -2.82 -18.17
N ILE A 156 1.39 -3.17 -17.25
CA ILE A 156 1.69 -3.23 -15.82
C ILE A 156 2.42 -4.54 -15.51
N VAL A 157 3.70 -4.46 -15.13
CA VAL A 157 4.57 -5.62 -14.86
C VAL A 157 4.46 -6.12 -13.41
N GLY A 158 3.82 -5.35 -12.55
CA GLY A 158 3.53 -5.69 -11.16
C GLY A 158 2.81 -4.57 -10.44
N MET A 159 2.05 -4.94 -9.40
CA MET A 159 1.45 -3.97 -8.48
C MET A 159 1.75 -4.37 -7.04
N LEU A 160 2.11 -3.39 -6.21
CA LEU A 160 2.27 -3.51 -4.76
C LEU A 160 1.14 -2.75 -4.10
N SER A 161 0.23 -3.45 -3.42
CA SER A 161 -0.76 -2.84 -2.53
C SER A 161 -0.15 -2.68 -1.14
N LEU A 162 -0.07 -1.44 -0.67
CA LEU A 162 0.40 -1.10 0.67
C LEU A 162 -0.83 -1.01 1.57
N GLU A 163 -0.99 -2.03 2.43
CA GLU A 163 -2.21 -2.27 3.19
C GLU A 163 -1.92 -2.47 4.65
N THR A 164 -2.40 -1.56 5.52
CA THR A 164 -2.13 -1.64 6.96
C THR A 164 -0.69 -2.07 7.28
N MET A 165 0.18 -1.17 7.70
CA MET A 165 1.61 -1.49 7.83
C MET A 165 2.26 -0.98 9.12
N GLY A 166 1.44 -0.49 10.06
CA GLY A 166 1.93 0.28 11.19
C GLY A 166 1.94 -0.43 12.53
N TYR A 167 1.36 -1.64 12.65
CA TYR A 167 1.23 -2.31 13.94
C TYR A 167 2.07 -3.58 14.06
N TYR A 168 2.86 -3.65 15.12
CA TYR A 168 3.75 -4.77 15.41
C TYR A 168 3.75 -5.09 16.90
N SER A 169 3.82 -6.38 17.26
CA SER A 169 3.90 -6.85 18.64
C SER A 169 4.86 -8.02 18.75
N ASP A 170 5.71 -8.02 19.75
CA ASP A 170 6.59 -9.15 20.08
C ASP A 170 5.95 -10.13 21.08
N GLU A 171 4.70 -9.87 21.52
CA GLU A 171 3.98 -10.71 22.47
C GLU A 171 3.57 -12.05 21.85
N PRO A 172 3.73 -13.18 22.55
CA PRO A 172 3.23 -14.47 22.12
C PRO A 172 1.70 -14.43 21.92
N GLY A 173 1.21 -15.03 20.83
CA GLY A 173 -0.22 -15.05 20.51
C GLY A 173 -0.77 -13.76 19.90
N SER A 174 0.09 -12.76 19.65
CA SER A 174 -0.29 -11.50 18.99
C SER A 174 -0.62 -11.64 17.51
N GLN A 175 -0.35 -12.80 16.91
CA GLN A 175 -0.67 -13.09 15.50
C GLN A 175 -1.61 -14.30 15.41
N ARG A 176 -2.68 -14.10 14.67
CA ARG A 176 -3.64 -15.16 14.27
C ARG A 176 -3.56 -15.40 12.77
N TYR A 177 -4.17 -16.47 12.29
CA TYR A 177 -4.25 -16.81 10.87
C TYR A 177 -5.54 -17.57 10.58
N PRO A 178 -6.10 -17.47 9.35
CA PRO A 178 -7.14 -18.39 8.91
C PRO A 178 -6.56 -19.82 8.84
N ALA A 179 -7.39 -20.82 9.11
CA ALA A 179 -7.01 -22.22 8.96
C ALA A 179 -6.69 -22.52 7.46
N PRO A 180 -5.68 -23.34 7.15
CA PRO A 180 -4.76 -24.02 8.06
C PRO A 180 -3.43 -23.25 8.31
N LEU A 181 -3.33 -21.97 7.94
CA LEU A 181 -2.07 -21.19 7.94
C LEU A 181 -1.43 -21.06 9.33
N HIS A 182 -2.23 -21.15 10.40
CA HIS A 182 -1.73 -21.13 11.78
C HIS A 182 -0.75 -22.27 12.10
N LEU A 183 -0.75 -23.36 11.31
CA LEU A 183 0.20 -24.47 11.45
C LEU A 183 1.57 -24.19 10.81
N LEU A 184 1.64 -23.19 9.94
CA LEU A 184 2.80 -22.90 9.10
C LEU A 184 3.55 -21.63 9.51
N TYR A 185 2.91 -20.73 10.25
CA TYR A 185 3.44 -19.41 10.57
C TYR A 185 3.47 -19.14 12.08
N PRO A 186 4.44 -18.32 12.56
CA PRO A 186 4.60 -18.06 13.99
C PRO A 186 3.46 -17.19 14.54
N GLY A 187 3.04 -17.46 15.78
CA GLY A 187 2.00 -16.73 16.50
C GLY A 187 2.46 -15.38 17.10
N ILE A 188 3.52 -14.75 16.56
CA ILE A 188 4.07 -13.47 17.03
C ILE A 188 4.00 -12.47 15.87
N GLY A 189 3.37 -11.32 16.11
CA GLY A 189 3.04 -10.30 15.14
C GLY A 189 4.13 -9.26 14.89
N ASN A 190 5.39 -9.66 14.79
CA ASN A 190 6.54 -8.75 14.65
C ASN A 190 7.15 -8.69 13.24
N PHE A 191 6.41 -9.09 12.22
CA PHE A 191 6.86 -9.17 10.83
C PHE A 191 5.93 -8.38 9.89
N ILE A 192 6.45 -8.09 8.68
CA ILE A 192 5.63 -7.65 7.55
C ILE A 192 5.27 -8.85 6.66
N GLY A 193 4.01 -8.92 6.23
CA GLY A 193 3.49 -9.95 5.33
C GLY A 193 3.55 -9.51 3.87
N PHE A 194 4.02 -10.37 2.98
CA PHE A 194 3.88 -10.24 1.54
C PHE A 194 2.94 -11.34 1.06
N VAL A 195 1.77 -10.97 0.54
CA VAL A 195 0.71 -11.91 0.19
C VAL A 195 0.34 -11.77 -1.27
N SER A 196 0.25 -12.87 -1.99
CA SER A 196 -0.20 -12.86 -3.39
C SER A 196 -1.11 -14.04 -3.70
N ASN A 197 -1.82 -13.97 -4.85
CA ASN A 197 -2.39 -15.15 -5.44
C ASN A 197 -1.29 -16.06 -6.05
N VAL A 198 -1.66 -17.29 -6.42
CA VAL A 198 -0.72 -18.26 -7.00
C VAL A 198 -0.13 -17.76 -8.32
N GLY A 199 -0.94 -17.08 -9.16
CA GLY A 199 -0.49 -16.51 -10.44
C GLY A 199 0.60 -15.46 -10.30
N SER A 200 0.64 -14.76 -9.17
CA SER A 200 1.62 -13.71 -8.88
C SER A 200 2.86 -14.19 -8.09
N ALA A 201 3.00 -15.51 -7.87
CA ALA A 201 4.09 -16.09 -7.06
C ALA A 201 5.50 -15.69 -7.54
N ARG A 202 5.70 -15.44 -8.84
CA ARG A 202 6.99 -14.96 -9.37
C ARG A 202 7.30 -13.54 -8.89
N LEU A 203 6.30 -12.65 -8.92
CA LEU A 203 6.43 -11.28 -8.40
C LEU A 203 6.73 -11.33 -6.89
N LEU A 204 5.97 -12.12 -6.13
CA LEU A 204 6.16 -12.32 -4.71
C LEU A 204 7.59 -12.76 -4.36
N ARG A 205 8.12 -13.78 -5.05
CA ARG A 205 9.49 -14.26 -4.80
C ARG A 205 10.55 -13.19 -5.07
N ARG A 206 10.38 -12.41 -6.16
CA ARG A 206 11.31 -11.31 -6.49
C ARG A 206 11.25 -10.21 -5.43
N ALA A 207 10.05 -9.78 -5.05
CA ALA A 207 9.85 -8.76 -4.03
C ALA A 207 10.43 -9.20 -2.67
N SER A 208 10.14 -10.43 -2.24
CA SER A 208 10.65 -10.97 -0.97
C SER A 208 12.17 -11.09 -0.92
N ARG A 209 12.81 -11.50 -2.03
CA ARG A 209 14.27 -11.55 -2.13
C ARG A 209 14.87 -10.15 -2.05
N ALA A 210 14.30 -9.19 -2.77
CA ALA A 210 14.76 -7.80 -2.75
C ALA A 210 14.64 -7.20 -1.33
N PHE A 211 13.52 -7.41 -0.64
CA PHE A 211 13.32 -6.94 0.72
C PHE A 211 14.39 -7.49 1.67
N LYS A 212 14.59 -8.82 1.68
CA LYS A 212 15.58 -9.50 2.53
C LYS A 212 17.03 -9.08 2.22
N ALA A 213 17.32 -8.65 1.01
CA ALA A 213 18.65 -8.18 0.64
C ALA A 213 18.99 -6.79 1.22
N ARG A 214 17.99 -6.04 1.68
CA ARG A 214 18.17 -4.65 2.13
C ARG A 214 17.96 -4.45 3.62
N THR A 215 17.16 -5.29 4.26
CA THR A 215 16.82 -5.13 5.68
C THR A 215 16.74 -6.48 6.39
N THR A 216 17.03 -6.46 7.69
CA THR A 216 16.85 -7.61 8.60
C THR A 216 15.44 -7.67 9.19
N PHE A 217 14.58 -6.69 8.87
CA PHE A 217 13.19 -6.69 9.36
C PHE A 217 12.49 -8.01 9.00
N PRO A 218 11.81 -8.66 9.96
CA PRO A 218 11.19 -9.96 9.71
C PRO A 218 10.10 -9.88 8.63
N ILE A 219 10.17 -10.78 7.66
CA ILE A 219 9.18 -10.91 6.59
C ILE A 219 8.57 -12.32 6.56
N ARG A 220 7.28 -12.40 6.26
CA ARG A 220 6.59 -13.64 5.92
C ARG A 220 5.94 -13.49 4.55
N SER A 221 5.99 -14.54 3.73
CA SER A 221 5.49 -14.49 2.36
C SER A 221 4.60 -15.69 2.08
N ALA A 222 3.43 -15.45 1.51
CA ALA A 222 2.47 -16.47 1.14
C ALA A 222 1.92 -16.22 -0.27
N ALA A 223 2.06 -17.22 -1.15
CA ALA A 223 1.28 -17.30 -2.39
C ALA A 223 0.17 -18.32 -2.17
N ALA A 224 -1.08 -17.88 -2.13
CA ALA A 224 -2.23 -18.71 -1.77
C ALA A 224 -3.43 -18.44 -2.68
N PRO A 225 -4.39 -19.38 -2.81
CA PRO A 225 -5.63 -19.13 -3.51
C PRO A 225 -6.35 -17.87 -2.99
N ALA A 226 -6.84 -17.03 -3.91
CA ALA A 226 -7.54 -15.79 -3.55
C ALA A 226 -8.81 -16.01 -2.70
N ALA A 227 -9.37 -17.23 -2.72
CA ALA A 227 -10.52 -17.62 -1.90
C ALA A 227 -10.20 -17.80 -0.41
N ILE A 228 -8.92 -17.88 -0.02
CA ILE A 228 -8.54 -17.92 1.40
C ILE A 228 -8.78 -16.53 2.01
N PRO A 229 -9.54 -16.43 3.12
CA PRO A 229 -9.83 -15.15 3.78
C PRO A 229 -8.56 -14.33 4.07
N GLY A 230 -8.57 -13.06 3.70
CA GLY A 230 -7.45 -12.14 3.85
C GLY A 230 -6.51 -12.08 2.63
N VAL A 231 -6.46 -13.09 1.77
CA VAL A 231 -5.53 -13.10 0.61
C VAL A 231 -5.90 -12.05 -0.44
N GLY A 232 -7.19 -11.89 -0.72
CA GLY A 232 -7.71 -10.94 -1.70
C GLY A 232 -8.33 -9.69 -1.06
N TRP A 233 -7.97 -9.33 0.17
CA TRP A 233 -8.63 -8.27 0.92
C TRP A 233 -7.85 -6.95 0.86
N SER A 234 -7.58 -6.42 -0.32
CA SER A 234 -7.16 -5.06 -0.63
C SER A 234 -7.04 -4.85 -2.15
N ASP A 235 -6.49 -3.71 -2.56
CA ASP A 235 -6.39 -3.20 -3.94
C ASP A 235 -5.73 -4.15 -4.94
N GLN A 236 -4.83 -5.03 -4.52
CA GLN A 236 -4.18 -6.04 -5.40
C GLN A 236 -5.18 -6.97 -6.06
N TRP A 237 -6.33 -7.23 -5.43
CA TRP A 237 -7.39 -8.05 -5.98
C TRP A 237 -7.91 -7.50 -7.32
N SER A 238 -8.10 -6.18 -7.42
CA SER A 238 -8.55 -5.49 -8.63
C SER A 238 -7.60 -5.70 -9.80
N PHE A 239 -6.30 -5.70 -9.54
CA PHE A 239 -5.28 -5.96 -10.55
C PHE A 239 -5.28 -7.42 -11.00
N TRP A 240 -5.54 -8.38 -10.10
CA TRP A 240 -5.73 -9.78 -10.50
C TRP A 240 -6.93 -9.97 -11.42
N GLN A 241 -8.05 -9.28 -11.14
CA GLN A 241 -9.24 -9.32 -12.00
C GLN A 241 -8.94 -8.74 -13.40
N ALA A 242 -8.10 -7.72 -13.49
CA ALA A 242 -7.65 -7.14 -14.74
C ALA A 242 -6.53 -7.96 -15.44
N GLY A 243 -6.07 -9.08 -14.86
CA GLY A 243 -5.04 -9.94 -15.42
C GLY A 243 -3.61 -9.47 -15.20
N TYR A 244 -3.38 -8.56 -14.24
CA TYR A 244 -2.05 -8.08 -13.87
C TYR A 244 -1.50 -8.81 -12.64
N PRO A 245 -0.18 -9.07 -12.56
CA PRO A 245 0.43 -9.62 -11.36
C PRO A 245 0.45 -8.55 -10.26
N ALA A 246 0.03 -8.94 -9.05
CA ALA A 246 0.00 -8.04 -7.90
C ALA A 246 0.27 -8.79 -6.60
N LEU A 247 0.73 -8.06 -5.57
CA LEU A 247 0.86 -8.56 -4.21
C LEU A 247 0.47 -7.47 -3.20
N MET A 248 0.06 -7.89 -2.02
CA MET A 248 -0.21 -7.04 -0.87
C MET A 248 0.98 -7.08 0.09
N VAL A 249 1.35 -5.91 0.62
CA VAL A 249 2.30 -5.73 1.72
C VAL A 249 1.50 -5.28 2.92
N THR A 250 1.50 -6.08 4.01
CA THR A 250 0.57 -5.85 5.13
C THR A 250 1.15 -6.31 6.46
N ASP A 251 0.76 -5.64 7.55
CA ASP A 251 0.94 -6.15 8.90
C ASP A 251 -0.11 -7.22 9.29
N THR A 252 -1.03 -7.54 8.35
CA THR A 252 -2.10 -8.52 8.53
C THR A 252 -3.19 -8.09 9.54
N ALA A 253 -3.58 -6.80 9.53
CA ALA A 253 -4.45 -6.19 10.53
C ALA A 253 -5.67 -7.01 10.96
N PRO A 254 -6.47 -7.65 10.08
CA PRO A 254 -7.64 -8.44 10.50
C PRO A 254 -7.29 -9.59 11.45
N TYR A 255 -6.02 -10.02 11.48
CA TYR A 255 -5.53 -11.15 12.28
C TYR A 255 -4.54 -10.75 13.37
N ARG A 256 -4.19 -9.44 13.46
CA ARG A 256 -3.17 -8.94 14.38
C ARG A 256 -3.61 -7.70 15.15
N TYR A 257 -4.23 -6.74 14.47
CA TYR A 257 -4.48 -5.40 14.98
C TYR A 257 -5.82 -5.35 15.75
N PRO A 258 -5.82 -5.15 17.10
CA PRO A 258 -7.05 -5.20 17.88
C PRO A 258 -8.05 -4.10 17.56
N TRP A 259 -7.59 -2.99 16.98
CA TRP A 259 -8.39 -1.80 16.66
C TRP A 259 -8.79 -1.70 15.19
N TYR A 260 -8.60 -2.79 14.42
CA TYR A 260 -9.00 -2.85 13.01
C TYR A 260 -10.51 -2.56 12.87
N HIS A 261 -10.85 -1.57 12.01
CA HIS A 261 -12.21 -1.10 11.77
C HIS A 261 -12.94 -0.61 13.04
N THR A 262 -12.20 0.03 13.96
CA THR A 262 -12.78 0.65 15.16
C THR A 262 -12.43 2.12 15.31
N PRO A 263 -13.20 2.90 16.10
CA PRO A 263 -12.87 4.31 16.37
C PRO A 263 -11.52 4.50 17.08
N GLN A 264 -10.91 3.42 17.59
CA GLN A 264 -9.61 3.43 18.26
C GLN A 264 -8.44 3.20 17.30
N ASP A 265 -8.67 3.09 15.99
CA ASP A 265 -7.59 3.11 14.98
C ASP A 265 -7.00 4.51 14.82
N THR A 266 -6.20 4.92 15.80
CA THR A 266 -5.65 6.26 16.00
C THR A 266 -4.13 6.29 15.86
N PRO A 267 -3.51 7.47 15.57
CA PRO A 267 -2.08 7.59 15.31
C PRO A 267 -1.17 7.11 16.45
N ASP A 268 -1.62 7.15 17.70
CA ASP A 268 -0.87 6.67 18.87
C ASP A 268 -0.70 5.14 18.92
N ARG A 269 -1.44 4.39 18.08
CA ARG A 269 -1.33 2.95 17.93
C ARG A 269 -0.25 2.50 16.94
N ILE A 270 0.30 3.43 16.17
CA ILE A 270 1.25 3.14 15.10
C ILE A 270 2.68 3.12 15.65
N ALA A 271 3.53 2.27 15.07
CA ALA A 271 4.95 2.16 15.35
C ALA A 271 5.80 2.79 14.21
N PRO A 272 6.01 4.12 14.16
CA PRO A 272 6.63 4.79 13.02
C PRO A 272 8.08 4.35 12.77
N ALA A 273 8.82 3.98 13.81
CA ALA A 273 10.18 3.48 13.68
C ALA A 273 10.21 2.13 12.93
N ARG A 274 9.30 1.21 13.27
CA ARG A 274 9.16 -0.08 12.59
C ARG A 274 8.70 0.11 11.15
N LEU A 275 7.77 1.03 10.92
CA LEU A 275 7.31 1.39 9.57
C LEU A 275 8.45 1.97 8.71
N ALA A 276 9.36 2.75 9.29
CA ALA A 276 10.54 3.27 8.59
C ALA A 276 11.52 2.15 8.17
N GLU A 277 11.70 1.13 9.00
CA GLU A 277 12.49 -0.05 8.63
C GLU A 277 11.86 -0.80 7.44
N VAL A 278 10.53 -0.96 7.43
CA VAL A 278 9.78 -1.56 6.32
C VAL A 278 9.90 -0.71 5.07
N LEU A 279 9.75 0.61 5.18
CA LEU A 279 9.93 1.56 4.07
C LEU A 279 11.31 1.41 3.41
N ASN A 280 12.39 1.25 4.20
CA ASN A 280 13.74 1.06 3.68
C ASN A 280 13.87 -0.24 2.87
N GLY A 281 13.18 -1.31 3.29
CA GLY A 281 13.10 -2.56 2.53
C GLY A 281 12.29 -2.40 1.24
N LEU A 282 11.15 -1.71 1.31
CA LEU A 282 10.26 -1.48 0.17
C LEU A 282 10.88 -0.59 -0.90
N GLU A 283 11.67 0.42 -0.52
CA GLU A 283 12.45 1.22 -1.47
C GLU A 283 13.31 0.32 -2.37
N HIS A 284 14.00 -0.65 -1.78
CA HIS A 284 14.80 -1.59 -2.57
C HIS A 284 13.95 -2.56 -3.40
N VAL A 285 12.78 -2.99 -2.89
CA VAL A 285 11.82 -3.79 -3.68
C VAL A 285 11.40 -3.04 -4.93
N VAL A 286 10.96 -1.79 -4.78
CA VAL A 286 10.53 -0.94 -5.89
C VAL A 286 11.69 -0.72 -6.87
N HIS A 287 12.90 -0.42 -6.36
CA HIS A 287 14.11 -0.28 -7.19
C HIS A 287 14.37 -1.52 -8.06
N VAL A 288 14.36 -2.72 -7.49
CA VAL A 288 14.62 -3.99 -8.20
C VAL A 288 13.51 -4.31 -9.19
N LEU A 289 12.24 -4.11 -8.81
CA LEU A 289 11.11 -4.42 -9.68
C LEU A 289 10.98 -3.45 -10.85
N ALA A 290 11.33 -2.17 -10.65
CA ALA A 290 11.37 -1.17 -11.71
C ALA A 290 12.65 -1.27 -12.58
N GLY A 291 13.51 -2.28 -12.37
CA GLY A 291 14.65 -2.56 -13.23
C GLY A 291 15.94 -1.83 -12.85
N GLY A 292 16.11 -1.44 -11.58
CA GLY A 292 17.38 -0.91 -11.07
C GLY A 292 18.52 -1.94 -11.09
N ALA A 293 19.76 -1.49 -10.95
CA ALA A 293 20.94 -2.36 -10.88
C ALA A 293 20.82 -3.39 -9.73
N GLY A 294 20.93 -4.66 -10.04
CA GLY A 294 20.63 -5.78 -9.14
C GLY A 294 19.55 -6.74 -9.66
N ALA A 295 18.75 -6.31 -10.65
CA ALA A 295 17.79 -7.15 -11.36
C ALA A 295 18.50 -8.04 -12.40
N ARG A 296 19.34 -8.99 -11.97
CA ARG A 296 19.76 -10.07 -12.91
C ARG A 296 18.52 -10.84 -13.30
N GLN A 297 18.26 -10.87 -14.60
CA GLN A 297 17.22 -11.71 -15.20
C GLN A 297 17.63 -13.17 -14.96
N GLY A 298 16.86 -13.90 -14.18
CA GLY A 298 16.89 -15.34 -14.00
C GLY A 298 15.50 -15.89 -14.25
#